data_9fe8350b1188d028cebf5f622d880284
#
_entry.id   9fe8350b1188d028cebf5f622d880284
#
_cell.length_a   1.000
_cell.length_b   1.000
_cell.length_c   1.000
_cell.angle_alpha   90.00
_cell.angle_beta   90.00
_cell.angle_gamma   90.00
#
_symmetry.space_group_name_H-M   'P 1'
#
loop_
_entity.id
_entity.type
_entity.pdbx_description
1 polymer ?
#
loop_
_entity_poly.entity_id
_entity_poly.type
_entity_poly.pdbx_seq_one_letter_code
_entity_poly.pdbx_strand_id
1 'polypeptide(L)' 'MTRYFFHIRATTMLDQEGIELQDLEAVREQATTLARQSMSERVLDGHAPNGRTFVVTDEQGQTVLTFPFKLAIHD' A
#
# COMPACT_ATOMS: atom_id res chain seq x y z
N MET A 1 13.79 7.40 11.89
CA MET A 1 12.86 6.86 10.90
C MET A 1 12.20 5.60 11.42
N THR A 2 10.97 5.39 11.03
CA THR A 2 10.21 4.23 11.45
C THR A 2 10.02 3.30 10.27
N ARG A 3 10.09 2.01 10.52
CA ARG A 3 9.84 1.00 9.49
C ARG A 3 8.34 0.72 9.42
N TYR A 4 7.78 0.83 8.23
CA TYR A 4 6.37 0.57 7.99
C TYR A 4 6.22 -0.62 7.06
N PHE A 5 5.16 -1.38 7.25
CA PHE A 5 4.90 -2.61 6.50
C PHE A 5 3.61 -2.44 5.72
N PHE A 6 3.70 -2.63 4.42
CA PHE A 6 2.58 -2.42 3.49
C PHE A 6 1.99 -3.77 3.12
N HIS A 7 0.94 -4.15 3.81
CA HIS A 7 0.21 -5.40 3.51
C HIS A 7 -0.91 -5.11 2.54
N ILE A 8 -1.27 -6.10 1.72
CA ILE A 8 -2.37 -5.95 0.77
C ILE A 8 -3.54 -6.77 1.26
N ARG A 9 -4.64 -6.10 1.61
CA ARG A 9 -5.88 -6.77 1.96
C ARG A 9 -6.43 -7.46 0.70
N ALA A 10 -7.15 -8.53 0.88
CA ALA A 10 -7.71 -9.36 -0.19
C ALA A 10 -6.70 -10.30 -0.83
N THR A 11 -5.48 -10.34 -0.32
CA THR A 11 -4.49 -11.35 -0.69
C THR A 11 -3.84 -11.86 0.59
N THR A 12 -3.11 -12.96 0.47
CA THR A 12 -2.34 -13.46 1.61
C THR A 12 -0.93 -12.87 1.66
N MET A 13 -0.65 -11.90 0.80
CA MET A 13 0.67 -11.29 0.76
C MET A 13 0.85 -10.33 1.92
N LEU A 14 1.83 -10.64 2.75
CA LEU A 14 2.23 -9.78 3.85
C LEU A 14 3.62 -9.24 3.56
N ASP A 15 3.81 -7.96 3.85
CA ASP A 15 5.12 -7.35 3.72
C ASP A 15 5.95 -7.73 4.94
N GLN A 16 7.05 -8.42 4.72
CA GLN A 16 7.92 -8.88 5.79
C GLN A 16 9.18 -8.04 5.94
N GLU A 17 9.49 -7.21 4.96
CA GLU A 17 10.70 -6.41 4.98
C GLU A 17 10.46 -4.99 5.47
N GLY A 18 9.35 -4.41 5.03
CA GLY A 18 9.02 -3.05 5.40
C GLY A 18 9.86 -2.02 4.67
N ILE A 19 9.51 -0.76 4.88
CA ILE A 19 10.18 0.39 4.29
C ILE A 19 10.36 1.42 5.39
N GLU A 20 11.58 1.93 5.54
CA GLU A 20 11.83 3.00 6.50
C GLU A 20 11.40 4.33 5.91
N LEU A 21 10.50 5.02 6.60
CA LEU A 21 9.96 6.29 6.14
C LEU A 21 9.95 7.28 7.29
N GLN A 22 9.93 8.55 6.94
CA GLN A 22 10.12 9.63 7.88
C GLN A 22 8.86 9.92 8.71
N ASP A 23 7.69 9.88 8.08
CA ASP A 23 6.43 10.21 8.71
C ASP A 23 5.27 9.60 7.93
N LEU A 24 4.04 9.84 8.41
CA LEU A 24 2.84 9.30 7.77
C LEU A 24 2.58 9.90 6.41
N GLU A 25 3.01 11.13 6.18
CA GLU A 25 2.87 11.74 4.86
C GLU A 25 3.71 10.98 3.84
N ALA A 26 4.94 10.64 4.20
CA ALA A 26 5.78 9.81 3.36
C ALA A 26 5.18 8.42 3.13
N VAL A 27 4.53 7.86 4.16
CA VAL A 27 3.84 6.58 4.03
C VAL A 27 2.73 6.66 2.99
N ARG A 28 1.94 7.74 3.02
CA ARG A 28 0.87 7.93 2.05
C ARG A 28 1.41 8.07 0.64
N GLU A 29 2.47 8.82 0.46
CA GLU A 29 3.11 8.97 -0.85
C GLU A 29 3.62 7.63 -1.37
N GLN A 30 4.24 6.85 -0.50
CA GLN A 30 4.75 5.54 -0.88
C GLN A 30 3.59 4.61 -1.26
N ALA A 31 2.50 4.64 -0.51
CA ALA A 31 1.33 3.84 -0.81
C ALA A 31 0.77 4.19 -2.19
N THR A 32 0.70 5.49 -2.49
CA THR A 32 0.22 5.95 -3.79
C THR A 32 1.09 5.41 -4.92
N THR A 33 2.40 5.51 -4.77
CA THR A 33 3.35 5.02 -5.77
C THR A 33 3.20 3.52 -5.99
N LEU A 34 3.18 2.77 -4.90
CA LEU A 34 3.07 1.30 -4.97
C LEU A 34 1.73 0.87 -5.57
N ALA A 35 0.65 1.57 -5.21
CA ALA A 35 -0.67 1.25 -5.75
C ALA A 35 -0.71 1.50 -7.25
N ARG A 36 -0.14 2.60 -7.72
CA ARG A 36 -0.10 2.90 -9.15
C ARG A 36 0.69 1.85 -9.92
N GLN A 37 1.82 1.41 -9.38
CA GLN A 37 2.61 0.37 -10.02
C GLN A 37 1.84 -0.94 -10.10
N SER A 38 1.17 -1.31 -9.02
CA SER A 38 0.38 -2.54 -8.98
C SER A 38 -0.79 -2.50 -9.95
N MET A 39 -1.47 -1.36 -10.04
CA MET A 39 -2.59 -1.21 -10.93
C MET A 39 -2.17 -1.28 -12.40
N SER A 40 -1.02 -0.72 -12.73
CA SER A 40 -0.49 -0.77 -14.08
C SER A 40 -0.27 -2.20 -14.54
N GLU A 41 0.32 -3.02 -13.67
CA GLU A 41 0.55 -4.42 -13.98
C GLU A 41 -0.77 -5.18 -14.12
N ARG A 42 -1.74 -4.86 -13.28
CA ARG A 42 -3.02 -5.56 -13.28
C ARG A 42 -3.88 -5.21 -14.48
N VAL A 43 -3.75 -4.01 -14.98
CA VAL A 43 -4.46 -3.62 -16.19
C VAL A 43 -4.03 -4.51 -17.35
N LEU A 44 -2.75 -4.85 -17.41
CA LEU A 44 -2.24 -5.76 -18.42
C LEU A 44 -2.81 -7.16 -18.27
N ASP A 45 -3.12 -7.57 -17.05
CA ASP A 45 -3.69 -8.88 -16.76
C ASP A 45 -5.21 -8.90 -16.89
N GLY A 46 -5.83 -7.74 -17.12
CA GLY A 46 -7.28 -7.65 -17.24
C GLY A 46 -8.02 -7.68 -15.92
N HIS A 47 -7.34 -7.54 -14.81
CA HIS A 47 -7.97 -7.53 -13.49
C HIS A 47 -8.23 -6.12 -13.03
N ALA A 48 -9.43 -5.90 -12.48
CA ALA A 48 -9.77 -4.60 -11.90
C ALA A 48 -9.06 -4.44 -10.56
N PRO A 49 -8.43 -3.29 -10.31
CA PRO A 49 -7.76 -3.05 -9.04
C PRO A 49 -8.71 -2.70 -7.89
N ASN A 50 -10.00 -2.55 -8.20
CA ASN A 50 -10.99 -2.17 -7.20
C ASN A 50 -11.08 -3.23 -6.10
N GLY A 51 -11.13 -2.82 -4.87
CA GLY A 51 -11.23 -3.73 -3.75
C GLY A 51 -9.90 -4.05 -3.10
N ARG A 52 -8.80 -3.67 -3.71
CA ARG A 52 -7.50 -3.82 -3.06
C ARG A 52 -7.24 -2.63 -2.16
N THR A 53 -6.60 -2.90 -1.05
CA THR A 53 -6.32 -1.87 -0.05
C THR A 53 -4.99 -2.20 0.62
N PHE A 54 -4.12 -1.20 0.75
CA PHE A 54 -2.96 -1.34 1.61
C PHE A 54 -3.40 -1.16 3.05
N VAL A 55 -2.95 -2.06 3.90
CA VAL A 55 -3.04 -1.89 5.35
C VAL A 55 -1.60 -1.70 5.81
N VAL A 56 -1.28 -0.49 6.24
CA VAL A 56 0.08 -0.17 6.65
C VAL A 56 0.19 -0.25 8.15
N THR A 57 1.14 -1.02 8.62
CA THR A 57 1.40 -1.17 10.05
C THR A 57 2.77 -0.62 10.39
N ASP A 58 2.96 -0.26 11.67
CA ASP A 58 4.25 0.16 12.17
C ASP A 58 5.02 -1.05 12.71
N GLU A 59 6.16 -0.77 13.35
CA GLU A 59 7.03 -1.82 13.89
C GLU A 59 6.37 -2.61 15.02
N GLN A 60 5.33 -2.06 15.61
CA GLN A 60 4.61 -2.71 16.71
C GLN A 60 3.39 -3.47 16.22
N GLY A 61 3.17 -3.47 14.89
CA GLY A 61 2.04 -4.16 14.30
C GLY A 61 0.74 -3.38 14.35
N GLN A 62 0.79 -2.11 14.73
CA GLN A 62 -0.40 -1.27 14.77
C GLN A 62 -0.69 -0.68 13.39
N THR A 63 -1.95 -0.71 12.99
CA THR A 63 -2.35 -0.11 11.72
C THR A 63 -2.31 1.40 11.84
N VAL A 64 -1.51 2.02 10.98
CA VAL A 64 -1.35 3.48 10.97
C VAL A 64 -2.02 4.12 9.76
N LEU A 65 -2.29 3.35 8.71
CA LEU A 65 -2.91 3.86 7.49
C LEU A 65 -3.62 2.74 6.77
N THR A 66 -4.80 3.04 6.26
CA THR A 66 -5.52 2.17 5.34
C THR A 66 -5.70 2.96 4.06
N PHE A 67 -5.16 2.43 2.94
CA PHE A 67 -5.12 3.17 1.69
C PHE A 67 -5.72 2.31 0.58
N PRO A 68 -7.00 2.57 0.22
CA PRO A 68 -7.60 1.88 -0.92
C PRO A 68 -6.91 2.26 -2.22
N PHE A 69 -6.64 1.26 -3.07
CA PHE A 69 -5.93 1.50 -4.33
C PHE A 69 -6.64 2.50 -5.22
N LYS A 70 -7.97 2.57 -5.14
CA LYS A 70 -8.75 3.50 -5.96
C LYS A 70 -8.36 4.95 -5.70
N LEU A 71 -7.82 5.27 -4.54
CA LEU A 71 -7.40 6.63 -4.23
C LEU A 71 -6.18 7.06 -5.05
N ALA A 72 -5.41 6.11 -5.56
CA ALA A 72 -4.22 6.44 -6.34
C ALA A 72 -4.54 6.86 -7.77
N ILE A 73 -5.74 6.61 -8.24
CA ILE A 73 -6.15 6.97 -9.61
C ILE A 73 -6.94 8.27 -9.66
N HIS A 74 -7.16 8.90 -8.52
CA HIS A 74 -7.79 10.22 -8.45
C HIS A 74 -6.72 11.28 -8.41
N ASP A 75 -6.71 12.10 -9.40
CA ASP A 75 -5.77 13.24 -9.44
C ASP A 75 -6.39 14.47 -8.84
#